data_2f9acd45f212ea8f3843957a5b378081
#
_entry.id   2f9acd45f212ea8f3843957a5b378081
#
_cell.length_a   1.000
_cell.length_b   1.000
_cell.length_c   1.000
_cell.angle_alpha   90.00
_cell.angle_beta   90.00
_cell.angle_gamma   90.00
#
_symmetry.space_group_name_H-M   'P 1'
#
loop_
_entity.id
_entity.type
_entity.pdbx_description
1 polymer ?
#
loop_
_entity_poly.entity_id
_entity_poly.type
_entity_poly.pdbx_seq_one_letter_code
_entity_poly.pdbx_strand_id
1 'polypeptide(L)'
;MYRFGIVGAGMIADFHAKAIDAIPNAELTGIYSRSIDKANAFSTKHSCAPYDDYTAFITSPDIDIITICTPSGFHLEPISAAAKAGKHIICEKPLEVTAERVDEMITVCAENKVMLAGIFPRRFNASSQLLKQAINAGRFGNIAMADAYIKWWRTQEYYESGAWRGTWKLDGGGALMNQSIHTIDLLLYVMGDVKSVRAETRLVAHDGIEVEDVGIAMLEFKNGALGVIQGSTACWSKSGHPADIQITGSQGSVFMSDDRFRVWEFAEESEEDEEIRCKYGLNEGEVGAGAADPSAIDFVWHQRNFEDVLNALDNGIKPLVDGFEGRRSIALLNAIYRSAKNGGEKELV
;
A
#
# COMPACT_ATOMS: atom_id res chain seq x y z
N MET A 1 -2.92 5.79 26.25
CA MET A 1 -1.90 6.51 25.47
C MET A 1 -0.98 5.48 24.88
N TYR A 2 -0.87 5.41 23.55
CA TYR A 2 0.02 4.49 22.82
C TYR A 2 1.32 5.20 22.46
N ARG A 3 2.46 4.58 22.76
CA ARG A 3 3.78 5.14 22.54
C ARG A 3 4.43 4.50 21.33
N PHE A 4 4.73 5.33 20.33
CA PHE A 4 5.25 4.89 19.06
C PHE A 4 6.75 5.08 18.92
N GLY A 5 7.42 4.09 18.33
CA GLY A 5 8.77 4.22 17.82
C GLY A 5 8.80 4.05 16.30
N ILE A 6 9.63 4.83 15.60
CA ILE A 6 9.82 4.72 14.15
C ILE A 6 11.17 4.08 13.84
N VAL A 7 11.21 3.15 12.89
CA VAL A 7 12.45 2.55 12.35
C VAL A 7 12.69 3.05 10.93
N GLY A 8 13.76 3.85 10.76
CA GLY A 8 14.10 4.47 9.49
C GLY A 8 13.73 5.96 9.43
N ALA A 9 14.70 6.83 9.19
CA ALA A 9 14.54 8.29 9.13
C ALA A 9 14.50 8.77 7.67
N GLY A 10 13.66 8.15 6.84
CA GLY A 10 13.39 8.54 5.45
C GLY A 10 12.20 9.49 5.32
N MET A 11 11.86 9.88 4.09
CA MET A 11 10.74 10.77 3.78
C MET A 11 9.41 10.28 4.38
N ILE A 12 9.12 8.96 4.29
CA ILE A 12 7.85 8.41 4.78
C ILE A 12 7.73 8.45 6.31
N ALA A 13 8.86 8.46 7.04
CA ALA A 13 8.85 8.61 8.50
C ALA A 13 8.22 9.94 8.94
N ASP A 14 8.38 11.02 8.16
CA ASP A 14 7.73 12.31 8.43
C ASP A 14 6.19 12.21 8.32
N PHE A 15 5.68 11.42 7.38
CA PHE A 15 4.23 11.17 7.26
C PHE A 15 3.71 10.40 8.47
N HIS A 16 4.45 9.37 8.91
CA HIS A 16 4.09 8.60 10.08
C HIS A 16 4.11 9.47 11.35
N ALA A 17 5.14 10.30 11.52
CA ALA A 17 5.20 11.22 12.65
C ALA A 17 4.01 12.18 12.71
N LYS A 18 3.63 12.77 11.56
CA LYS A 18 2.45 13.65 11.46
C LYS A 18 1.15 12.89 11.74
N ALA A 19 1.03 11.66 11.23
CA ALA A 19 -0.14 10.82 11.47
C ALA A 19 -0.28 10.47 12.96
N ILE A 20 0.82 10.12 13.64
CA ILE A 20 0.84 9.84 15.08
C ILE A 20 0.48 11.10 15.90
N ASP A 21 1.07 12.24 15.57
CA ASP A 21 0.82 13.52 16.25
C ASP A 21 -0.65 13.99 16.16
N ALA A 22 -1.33 13.62 15.07
CA ALA A 22 -2.74 13.93 14.86
C ALA A 22 -3.71 13.03 15.64
N ILE A 23 -3.24 11.96 16.30
CA ILE A 23 -4.07 11.01 17.04
C ILE A 23 -4.04 11.31 18.54
N PRO A 24 -5.17 11.67 19.17
CA PRO A 24 -5.19 12.17 20.55
C PRO A 24 -4.63 11.21 21.62
N ASN A 25 -4.69 9.90 21.38
CA ASN A 25 -4.21 8.86 22.30
C ASN A 25 -2.92 8.19 21.84
N ALA A 26 -2.15 8.85 20.98
CA ALA A 26 -0.85 8.40 20.48
C ALA A 26 0.24 9.43 20.74
N GLU A 27 1.48 8.97 20.91
CA GLU A 27 2.66 9.79 21.13
C GLU A 27 3.86 9.17 20.41
N LEU A 28 4.61 9.97 19.67
CA LEU A 28 5.89 9.55 19.11
C LEU A 28 7.00 9.73 20.16
N THR A 29 7.51 8.62 20.69
CA THR A 29 8.50 8.62 21.76
C THR A 29 9.93 8.35 21.27
N GLY A 30 10.12 7.70 20.12
CA GLY A 30 11.46 7.34 19.65
C GLY A 30 11.60 7.17 18.15
N ILE A 31 12.83 7.40 17.67
CA ILE A 31 13.27 7.16 16.29
C ILE A 31 14.56 6.37 16.30
N TYR A 32 14.60 5.27 15.54
CA TYR A 32 15.83 4.53 15.29
C TYR A 32 16.31 4.74 13.86
N SER A 33 17.60 5.04 13.72
CA SER A 33 18.30 5.04 12.43
C SER A 33 19.73 4.53 12.59
N ARG A 34 20.24 3.79 11.60
CA ARG A 34 21.66 3.40 11.52
C ARG A 34 22.61 4.61 11.47
N SER A 35 22.11 5.80 11.12
CA SER A 35 22.83 7.05 11.19
C SER A 35 22.29 7.86 12.36
N ILE A 36 23.12 8.07 13.38
CA ILE A 36 22.73 8.88 14.54
C ILE A 36 22.44 10.34 14.14
N ASP A 37 23.12 10.86 13.14
CA ASP A 37 22.88 12.23 12.65
C ASP A 37 21.46 12.37 12.08
N LYS A 38 21.01 11.35 11.32
CA LYS A 38 19.62 11.33 10.82
C LYS A 38 18.61 11.17 11.95
N ALA A 39 18.90 10.32 12.93
CA ALA A 39 18.05 10.17 14.11
C ALA A 39 17.93 11.48 14.89
N ASN A 40 19.06 12.17 15.12
CA ASN A 40 19.10 13.46 15.83
C ASN A 40 18.33 14.56 15.07
N ALA A 41 18.51 14.65 13.75
CA ALA A 41 17.80 15.61 12.91
C ALA A 41 16.28 15.40 12.97
N PHE A 42 15.85 14.13 12.87
CA PHE A 42 14.44 13.75 12.97
C PHE A 42 13.89 14.02 14.39
N SER A 43 14.63 13.64 15.43
CA SER A 43 14.32 13.86 16.84
C SER A 43 14.08 15.34 17.14
N THR A 44 14.94 16.22 16.65
CA THR A 44 14.79 17.68 16.79
C THR A 44 13.50 18.19 16.15
N LYS A 45 13.14 17.64 14.99
CA LYS A 45 11.95 18.04 14.23
C LYS A 45 10.64 17.57 14.88
N HIS A 46 10.63 16.36 15.45
CA HIS A 46 9.44 15.69 15.94
C HIS A 46 9.40 15.47 17.46
N SER A 47 10.36 16.03 18.20
CA SER A 47 10.42 16.02 19.67
C SER A 47 10.38 14.60 20.29
N CYS A 48 11.10 13.64 19.71
CA CYS A 48 11.21 12.25 20.21
C CYS A 48 12.65 11.87 20.53
N ALA A 49 12.89 10.75 21.24
CA ALA A 49 14.22 10.28 21.57
C ALA A 49 14.95 9.65 20.36
N PRO A 50 16.21 10.06 20.04
CA PRO A 50 17.00 9.41 19.01
C PRO A 50 17.70 8.14 19.52
N TYR A 51 17.73 7.09 18.69
CA TYR A 51 18.44 5.85 18.96
C TYR A 51 19.31 5.46 17.77
N ASP A 52 20.53 4.98 18.05
CA ASP A 52 21.44 4.34 17.10
C ASP A 52 21.73 2.85 17.46
N ASP A 53 21.33 2.42 18.66
CA ASP A 53 21.29 1.01 19.06
C ASP A 53 19.87 0.47 18.92
N TYR A 54 19.70 -0.49 17.99
CA TYR A 54 18.40 -1.09 17.72
C TYR A 54 17.88 -1.91 18.91
N THR A 55 18.77 -2.56 19.66
CA THR A 55 18.37 -3.35 20.83
C THR A 55 17.84 -2.45 21.94
N ALA A 56 18.53 -1.35 22.23
CA ALA A 56 18.06 -0.36 23.19
C ALA A 56 16.69 0.24 22.78
N PHE A 57 16.50 0.49 21.48
CA PHE A 57 15.24 1.01 20.94
C PHE A 57 14.08 0.02 21.16
N ILE A 58 14.20 -1.25 20.72
CA ILE A 58 13.10 -2.22 20.80
C ILE A 58 12.81 -2.69 22.23
N THR A 59 13.78 -2.60 23.14
CA THR A 59 13.60 -2.98 24.56
C THR A 59 13.18 -1.81 25.44
N SER A 60 13.09 -0.59 24.88
CA SER A 60 12.63 0.58 25.63
C SER A 60 11.22 0.36 26.22
N PRO A 61 11.01 0.60 27.51
CA PRO A 61 9.67 0.55 28.12
C PRO A 61 8.76 1.69 27.63
N ASP A 62 9.32 2.71 26.97
CA ASP A 62 8.60 3.86 26.47
C ASP A 62 8.12 3.70 25.03
N ILE A 63 8.16 2.47 24.48
CA ILE A 63 7.64 2.15 23.14
C ILE A 63 6.72 0.95 23.25
N ASP A 64 5.50 1.06 22.73
CA ASP A 64 4.49 0.01 22.68
C ASP A 64 4.34 -0.55 21.26
N ILE A 65 4.39 0.34 20.27
CA ILE A 65 4.18 0.06 18.84
C ILE A 65 5.38 0.57 18.05
N ILE A 66 5.88 -0.25 17.13
CA ILE A 66 6.96 0.13 16.22
C ILE A 66 6.43 0.22 14.81
N THR A 67 6.67 1.35 14.15
CA THR A 67 6.38 1.50 12.73
C THR A 67 7.65 1.43 11.91
N ILE A 68 7.62 0.59 10.84
CA ILE A 68 8.78 0.27 10.01
C ILE A 68 8.72 1.08 8.72
N CYS A 69 9.72 1.93 8.52
CA CYS A 69 9.88 2.87 7.39
C CYS A 69 11.21 2.66 6.64
N THR A 70 11.75 1.44 6.69
CA THR A 70 12.98 1.05 5.98
C THR A 70 12.69 0.71 4.52
N PRO A 71 13.69 0.48 3.65
CA PRO A 71 13.45 -0.12 2.33
C PRO A 71 12.79 -1.49 2.45
N SER A 72 11.93 -1.83 1.48
CA SER A 72 11.03 -3.00 1.52
C SER A 72 11.70 -4.33 1.87
N GLY A 73 12.84 -4.65 1.23
CA GLY A 73 13.58 -5.89 1.50
C GLY A 73 14.37 -5.91 2.83
N PHE A 74 14.19 -4.90 3.68
CA PHE A 74 14.74 -4.82 5.04
C PHE A 74 13.65 -4.74 6.11
N HIS A 75 12.45 -5.25 5.85
CA HIS A 75 11.37 -5.21 6.83
C HIS A 75 11.37 -6.41 7.78
N LEU A 76 11.66 -7.62 7.30
CA LEU A 76 11.55 -8.87 8.08
C LEU A 76 12.44 -8.87 9.33
N GLU A 77 13.71 -8.49 9.20
CA GLU A 77 14.68 -8.58 10.30
C GLU A 77 14.32 -7.66 11.48
N PRO A 78 14.06 -6.35 11.27
CA PRO A 78 13.64 -5.49 12.37
C PRO A 78 12.28 -5.89 12.95
N ILE A 79 11.34 -6.34 12.12
CA ILE A 79 10.03 -6.83 12.60
C ILE A 79 10.22 -8.05 13.49
N SER A 80 11.03 -9.02 13.08
CA SER A 80 11.28 -10.23 13.86
C SER A 80 11.90 -9.94 15.23
N ALA A 81 12.83 -8.98 15.30
CA ALA A 81 13.44 -8.59 16.56
C ALA A 81 12.44 -7.82 17.45
N ALA A 82 11.69 -6.88 16.89
CA ALA A 82 10.69 -6.10 17.63
C ALA A 82 9.54 -6.99 18.16
N ALA A 83 9.07 -7.95 17.35
CA ALA A 83 8.05 -8.91 17.76
C ALA A 83 8.51 -9.76 18.96
N LYS A 84 9.75 -10.26 18.93
CA LYS A 84 10.37 -11.00 20.06
C LYS A 84 10.53 -10.13 21.31
N ALA A 85 10.65 -8.81 21.16
CA ALA A 85 10.64 -7.86 22.26
C ALA A 85 9.23 -7.48 22.74
N GLY A 86 8.17 -8.09 22.17
CA GLY A 86 6.79 -7.88 22.56
C GLY A 86 6.17 -6.59 22.03
N LYS A 87 6.75 -5.98 20.98
CA LYS A 87 6.21 -4.75 20.38
C LYS A 87 5.19 -5.07 19.28
N HIS A 88 4.08 -4.33 19.23
CA HIS A 88 3.17 -4.36 18.09
C HIS A 88 3.81 -3.67 16.88
N ILE A 89 3.45 -4.09 15.67
CA ILE A 89 4.14 -3.67 14.45
C ILE A 89 3.13 -3.06 13.46
N ILE A 90 3.50 -1.90 12.92
CA ILE A 90 2.93 -1.32 11.71
C ILE A 90 4.04 -1.26 10.67
N CYS A 91 3.80 -1.78 9.48
CA CYS A 91 4.84 -1.88 8.45
C CYS A 91 4.42 -1.14 7.18
N GLU A 92 5.34 -0.33 6.62
CA GLU A 92 5.16 0.27 5.31
C GLU A 92 5.01 -0.80 4.21
N LYS A 93 4.40 -0.36 3.12
CA LYS A 93 4.22 -1.20 1.93
C LYS A 93 5.47 -1.15 1.01
N PRO A 94 5.69 -2.25 0.28
CA PRO A 94 5.16 -3.60 0.51
C PRO A 94 5.64 -4.14 1.86
N LEU A 95 4.86 -5.02 2.50
CA LEU A 95 5.27 -5.58 3.79
C LEU A 95 6.65 -6.24 3.71
N GLU A 96 6.94 -6.87 2.58
CA GLU A 96 8.23 -7.43 2.18
C GLU A 96 8.26 -7.68 0.66
N VAL A 97 9.38 -8.10 0.12
CA VAL A 97 9.55 -8.31 -1.32
C VAL A 97 9.01 -9.64 -1.81
N THR A 98 8.86 -10.64 -0.94
CA THR A 98 8.26 -11.94 -1.28
C THR A 98 7.18 -12.36 -0.28
N ALA A 99 6.22 -13.17 -0.76
CA ALA A 99 5.13 -13.69 0.07
C ALA A 99 5.65 -14.60 1.19
N GLU A 100 6.70 -15.38 0.93
CA GLU A 100 7.32 -16.27 1.92
C GLU A 100 7.91 -15.47 3.10
N ARG A 101 8.58 -14.33 2.83
CA ARG A 101 9.11 -13.46 3.89
C ARG A 101 8.00 -12.79 4.69
N VAL A 102 6.86 -12.48 4.05
CA VAL A 102 5.67 -12.02 4.79
C VAL A 102 5.09 -13.13 5.66
N ASP A 103 5.08 -14.38 5.20
CA ASP A 103 4.63 -15.53 6.00
C ASP A 103 5.52 -15.71 7.26
N GLU A 104 6.82 -15.48 7.14
CA GLU A 104 7.74 -15.47 8.29
C GLU A 104 7.40 -14.32 9.26
N MET A 105 7.10 -13.11 8.77
CA MET A 105 6.66 -11.98 9.59
C MET A 105 5.37 -12.28 10.35
N ILE A 106 4.37 -12.83 9.67
CA ILE A 106 3.09 -13.23 10.26
C ILE A 106 3.33 -14.28 11.37
N THR A 107 4.17 -15.28 11.08
CA THR A 107 4.47 -16.36 12.02
C THR A 107 5.14 -15.83 13.28
N VAL A 108 6.21 -15.05 13.15
CA VAL A 108 6.94 -14.53 14.32
C VAL A 108 6.07 -13.58 15.15
N CYS A 109 5.22 -12.76 14.53
CA CYS A 109 4.31 -11.89 15.27
C CYS A 109 3.23 -12.70 16.02
N ALA A 110 2.68 -13.74 15.40
CA ALA A 110 1.70 -14.63 16.03
C ALA A 110 2.30 -15.42 17.22
N GLU A 111 3.51 -15.97 17.08
CA GLU A 111 4.23 -16.67 18.13
C GLU A 111 4.49 -15.78 19.36
N ASN A 112 4.76 -14.49 19.14
CA ASN A 112 4.99 -13.51 20.20
C ASN A 112 3.74 -12.74 20.63
N LYS A 113 2.56 -13.10 20.09
CA LYS A 113 1.25 -12.51 20.44
C LYS A 113 1.21 -10.98 20.23
N VAL A 114 1.89 -10.51 19.21
CA VAL A 114 1.87 -9.09 18.79
C VAL A 114 1.14 -8.93 17.47
N MET A 115 0.55 -7.76 17.27
CA MET A 115 -0.13 -7.40 16.04
C MET A 115 0.87 -7.06 14.94
N LEU A 116 0.62 -7.53 13.72
CA LEU A 116 1.26 -7.08 12.49
C LEU A 116 0.20 -6.43 11.61
N ALA A 117 0.35 -5.15 11.30
CA ALA A 117 -0.50 -4.39 10.39
C ALA A 117 0.33 -3.79 9.25
N GLY A 118 -0.28 -3.69 8.07
CA GLY A 118 0.29 -3.04 6.89
C GLY A 118 -0.24 -1.63 6.66
N ILE A 119 0.48 -0.84 5.88
CA ILE A 119 0.07 0.50 5.45
C ILE A 119 -0.48 0.45 4.03
N PHE A 120 -1.82 0.46 3.91
CA PHE A 120 -2.54 0.61 2.65
C PHE A 120 -3.60 1.71 2.77
N PRO A 121 -3.17 2.98 2.74
CA PRO A 121 -4.01 4.14 3.11
C PRO A 121 -5.23 4.31 2.21
N ARG A 122 -5.16 3.89 0.93
CA ARG A 122 -6.29 4.00 -0.01
C ARG A 122 -7.53 3.22 0.43
N ARG A 123 -7.39 2.17 1.23
CA ARG A 123 -8.54 1.42 1.79
C ARG A 123 -9.40 2.28 2.75
N PHE A 124 -8.83 3.34 3.33
CA PHE A 124 -9.48 4.24 4.30
C PHE A 124 -10.11 5.48 3.66
N ASN A 125 -10.02 5.59 2.35
CA ASN A 125 -10.70 6.63 1.59
C ASN A 125 -12.21 6.35 1.51
N ALA A 126 -13.04 7.40 1.62
CA ALA A 126 -14.49 7.27 1.62
C ALA A 126 -15.02 6.65 0.31
N SER A 127 -14.46 7.05 -0.86
CA SER A 127 -14.86 6.50 -2.16
C SER A 127 -14.52 5.01 -2.25
N SER A 128 -13.36 4.58 -1.73
CA SER A 128 -12.97 3.17 -1.67
C SER A 128 -13.92 2.35 -0.80
N GLN A 129 -14.36 2.90 0.32
CA GLN A 129 -15.33 2.26 1.22
C GLN A 129 -16.72 2.16 0.56
N LEU A 130 -17.18 3.21 -0.12
CA LEU A 130 -18.44 3.19 -0.87
C LEU A 130 -18.41 2.15 -1.99
N LEU A 131 -17.32 2.07 -2.75
CA LEU A 131 -17.14 1.04 -3.78
C LEU A 131 -17.20 -0.37 -3.17
N LYS A 132 -16.50 -0.60 -2.04
CA LYS A 132 -16.54 -1.88 -1.32
C LYS A 132 -17.94 -2.23 -0.83
N GLN A 133 -18.69 -1.25 -0.30
CA GLN A 133 -20.07 -1.43 0.13
C GLN A 133 -20.99 -1.82 -1.04
N ALA A 134 -20.87 -1.14 -2.20
CA ALA A 134 -21.66 -1.45 -3.38
C ALA A 134 -21.41 -2.88 -3.91
N ILE A 135 -20.14 -3.35 -3.87
CA ILE A 135 -19.79 -4.73 -4.22
C ILE A 135 -20.38 -5.72 -3.22
N ASN A 136 -20.23 -5.48 -1.92
CA ASN A 136 -20.76 -6.35 -0.86
C ASN A 136 -22.28 -6.43 -0.89
N ALA A 137 -22.96 -5.34 -1.28
CA ALA A 137 -24.41 -5.28 -1.47
C ALA A 137 -24.88 -5.96 -2.77
N GLY A 138 -23.96 -6.45 -3.61
CA GLY A 138 -24.30 -7.15 -4.86
C GLY A 138 -24.82 -6.23 -5.98
N ARG A 139 -24.64 -4.91 -5.87
CA ARG A 139 -25.20 -3.92 -6.81
C ARG A 139 -24.71 -4.06 -8.26
N PHE A 140 -23.58 -4.71 -8.46
CA PHE A 140 -23.03 -4.98 -9.80
C PHE A 140 -23.69 -6.19 -10.50
N GLY A 141 -24.49 -6.98 -9.82
CA GLY A 141 -24.93 -8.27 -10.33
C GLY A 141 -23.73 -9.22 -10.52
N ASN A 142 -23.67 -9.89 -11.67
CA ASN A 142 -22.49 -10.67 -12.05
C ASN A 142 -21.39 -9.74 -12.53
N ILE A 143 -20.31 -9.60 -11.74
CA ILE A 143 -19.16 -8.78 -12.15
C ILE A 143 -18.45 -9.47 -13.32
N ALA A 144 -18.35 -8.76 -14.44
CA ALA A 144 -17.71 -9.27 -15.65
C ALA A 144 -16.22 -8.90 -15.71
N MET A 145 -15.88 -7.63 -15.41
CA MET A 145 -14.52 -7.12 -15.51
C MET A 145 -14.16 -6.22 -14.33
N ALA A 146 -12.88 -6.28 -13.94
CA ALA A 146 -12.32 -5.41 -12.90
C ALA A 146 -10.85 -5.10 -13.20
N ASP A 147 -10.57 -3.84 -13.50
CA ASP A 147 -9.30 -3.39 -14.06
C ASP A 147 -8.63 -2.33 -13.21
N ALA A 148 -7.29 -2.27 -13.26
CA ALA A 148 -6.47 -1.23 -12.66
C ALA A 148 -5.48 -0.65 -13.66
N TYR A 149 -5.44 0.68 -13.78
CA TYR A 149 -4.57 1.40 -14.70
C TYR A 149 -3.74 2.42 -13.95
N ILE A 150 -2.41 2.25 -13.96
CA ILE A 150 -1.43 3.11 -13.28
C ILE A 150 -0.38 3.49 -14.30
N LYS A 151 -0.63 4.54 -15.08
CA LYS A 151 0.24 5.00 -16.17
C LYS A 151 0.96 6.26 -15.75
N TRP A 152 1.98 6.10 -14.91
CA TRP A 152 2.75 7.19 -14.33
C TRP A 152 4.07 7.42 -15.03
N TRP A 153 4.65 8.56 -14.75
CA TRP A 153 6.02 8.90 -15.11
C TRP A 153 6.86 9.09 -13.86
N ARG A 154 8.04 8.49 -13.84
CA ARG A 154 9.11 8.82 -12.91
C ARG A 154 10.34 9.21 -13.72
N THR A 155 11.15 10.16 -13.20
CA THR A 155 12.39 10.56 -13.85
C THR A 155 13.49 9.54 -13.52
N GLN A 156 14.60 9.59 -14.27
CA GLN A 156 15.78 8.78 -13.97
C GLN A 156 16.34 9.10 -12.57
N GLU A 157 16.33 10.40 -12.18
CA GLU A 157 16.79 10.85 -10.87
C GLU A 157 15.97 10.26 -9.72
N TYR A 158 14.70 9.92 -9.94
CA TYR A 158 13.89 9.23 -8.94
C TYR A 158 14.53 7.88 -8.58
N TYR A 159 14.96 7.10 -9.56
CA TYR A 159 15.61 5.82 -9.31
C TYR A 159 17.01 5.99 -8.72
N GLU A 160 17.73 7.03 -9.07
CA GLU A 160 19.05 7.36 -8.54
C GLU A 160 19.01 7.97 -7.13
N SER A 161 17.84 8.40 -6.64
CA SER A 161 17.69 9.04 -5.32
C SER A 161 17.96 8.12 -4.12
N GLY A 162 18.13 6.81 -4.35
CA GLY A 162 18.45 5.84 -3.30
C GLY A 162 18.93 4.51 -3.88
N ALA A 163 20.03 4.01 -3.38
CA ALA A 163 20.68 2.77 -3.85
C ALA A 163 19.82 1.49 -3.72
N TRP A 164 18.66 1.56 -3.09
CA TRP A 164 17.73 0.44 -2.96
C TRP A 164 16.67 0.40 -4.06
N ARG A 165 16.39 1.59 -4.67
CA ARG A 165 15.37 1.73 -5.71
C ARG A 165 15.77 0.98 -6.97
N GLY A 166 14.78 0.37 -7.61
CA GLY A 166 15.00 -0.36 -8.85
C GLY A 166 15.79 -1.66 -8.72
N THR A 167 15.94 -2.21 -7.50
CA THR A 167 16.62 -3.49 -7.27
C THR A 167 15.64 -4.58 -6.85
N TRP A 168 15.83 -5.82 -7.33
CA TRP A 168 15.01 -6.95 -6.89
C TRP A 168 15.13 -7.22 -5.40
N LYS A 169 16.33 -7.05 -4.84
CA LYS A 169 16.62 -7.41 -3.44
C LYS A 169 15.94 -6.48 -2.44
N LEU A 170 15.90 -5.17 -2.70
CA LEU A 170 15.48 -4.18 -1.71
C LEU A 170 14.18 -3.47 -2.06
N ASP A 171 13.85 -3.34 -3.34
CA ASP A 171 12.60 -2.77 -3.82
C ASP A 171 11.56 -3.86 -4.15
N GLY A 172 12.03 -5.05 -4.53
CA GLY A 172 11.19 -6.22 -4.82
C GLY A 172 10.52 -6.19 -6.19
N GLY A 173 10.71 -5.11 -6.94
CA GLY A 173 10.13 -4.84 -8.25
C GLY A 173 10.15 -3.36 -8.56
N GLY A 174 9.64 -2.98 -9.71
CA GLY A 174 9.65 -1.60 -10.20
C GLY A 174 8.27 -0.93 -10.18
N ALA A 175 7.77 -0.62 -11.36
CA ALA A 175 6.49 0.07 -11.55
C ALA A 175 5.32 -0.65 -10.87
N LEU A 176 5.28 -1.97 -10.91
CA LEU A 176 4.20 -2.75 -10.29
C LEU A 176 4.33 -2.80 -8.77
N MET A 177 5.47 -3.24 -8.23
CA MET A 177 5.67 -3.46 -6.80
C MET A 177 5.74 -2.16 -6.01
N ASN A 178 6.49 -1.17 -6.48
CA ASN A 178 6.73 0.06 -5.71
C ASN A 178 5.62 1.10 -5.92
N GLN A 179 5.19 1.32 -7.17
CA GLN A 179 4.29 2.42 -7.52
C GLN A 179 2.82 1.97 -7.61
N SER A 180 2.56 0.83 -8.26
CA SER A 180 1.19 0.39 -8.53
C SER A 180 0.53 -0.36 -7.37
N ILE A 181 1.31 -0.82 -6.38
CA ILE A 181 0.83 -1.71 -5.31
C ILE A 181 -0.38 -1.17 -4.55
N HIS A 182 -0.50 0.16 -4.32
CA HIS A 182 -1.66 0.75 -3.64
C HIS A 182 -2.96 0.56 -4.40
N THR A 183 -2.92 0.67 -5.73
CA THR A 183 -4.09 0.48 -6.59
C THR A 183 -4.38 -1.00 -6.78
N ILE A 184 -3.33 -1.83 -6.88
CA ILE A 184 -3.45 -3.30 -6.93
C ILE A 184 -4.06 -3.84 -5.63
N ASP A 185 -3.60 -3.34 -4.49
CA ASP A 185 -4.17 -3.69 -3.18
C ASP A 185 -5.65 -3.29 -3.09
N LEU A 186 -5.99 -2.07 -3.53
CA LEU A 186 -7.38 -1.62 -3.53
C LEU A 186 -8.26 -2.48 -4.45
N LEU A 187 -7.75 -2.89 -5.62
CA LEU A 187 -8.46 -3.82 -6.51
C LEU A 187 -8.72 -5.17 -5.79
N LEU A 188 -7.72 -5.72 -5.10
CA LEU A 188 -7.87 -6.95 -4.30
C LEU A 188 -8.82 -6.76 -3.11
N TYR A 189 -8.77 -5.61 -2.44
CA TYR A 189 -9.67 -5.28 -1.33
C TYR A 189 -11.12 -5.29 -1.77
N VAL A 190 -11.43 -4.69 -2.90
CA VAL A 190 -12.82 -4.60 -3.37
C VAL A 190 -13.30 -5.89 -4.03
N MET A 191 -12.48 -6.55 -4.86
CA MET A 191 -12.86 -7.70 -5.68
C MET A 191 -12.66 -9.07 -5.02
N GLY A 192 -11.81 -9.15 -3.99
CA GLY A 192 -11.37 -10.44 -3.44
C GLY A 192 -10.14 -10.99 -4.16
N ASP A 193 -9.91 -12.30 -3.99
CA ASP A 193 -8.68 -12.95 -4.45
C ASP A 193 -8.67 -13.20 -5.96
N VAL A 194 -7.47 -13.07 -6.53
CA VAL A 194 -7.14 -13.56 -7.87
C VAL A 194 -6.83 -15.06 -7.79
N LYS A 195 -7.35 -15.83 -8.75
CA LYS A 195 -7.10 -17.26 -8.89
C LYS A 195 -5.85 -17.53 -9.71
N SER A 196 -5.67 -16.77 -10.80
CA SER A 196 -4.54 -16.94 -11.72
C SER A 196 -4.25 -15.67 -12.51
N VAL A 197 -3.02 -15.58 -13.02
CA VAL A 197 -2.51 -14.45 -13.79
C VAL A 197 -1.68 -14.90 -14.99
N ARG A 198 -1.69 -14.08 -16.08
CA ARG A 198 -0.72 -14.08 -17.17
C ARG A 198 -0.17 -12.68 -17.34
N ALA A 199 1.15 -12.54 -17.50
CA ALA A 199 1.76 -11.19 -17.46
C ALA A 199 2.98 -11.08 -18.38
N GLU A 200 3.26 -9.83 -18.75
CA GLU A 200 4.47 -9.38 -19.41
C GLU A 200 5.03 -8.16 -18.72
N THR A 201 6.34 -8.08 -18.59
CA THR A 201 7.06 -6.92 -18.03
C THR A 201 8.20 -6.52 -18.95
N ARG A 202 8.52 -5.22 -18.97
CA ARG A 202 9.61 -4.65 -19.77
C ARG A 202 10.31 -3.53 -19.00
N LEU A 203 11.56 -3.30 -19.37
CA LEU A 203 12.31 -2.08 -19.06
C LEU A 203 12.40 -1.27 -20.36
N VAL A 204 11.83 -0.06 -20.37
CA VAL A 204 11.59 0.73 -21.60
C VAL A 204 12.28 2.09 -21.58
N ALA A 205 12.22 2.79 -20.45
CA ALA A 205 12.59 4.22 -20.36
C ALA A 205 13.71 4.53 -19.36
N HIS A 206 14.06 3.61 -18.46
CA HIS A 206 15.05 3.87 -17.41
C HIS A 206 16.26 2.98 -17.57
N ASP A 207 17.44 3.53 -17.26
CA ASP A 207 18.72 2.83 -17.30
C ASP A 207 19.22 2.49 -15.88
N GLY A 208 20.05 1.44 -15.78
CA GLY A 208 20.75 1.10 -14.54
C GLY A 208 19.87 0.53 -13.41
N ILE A 209 18.62 0.15 -13.69
CA ILE A 209 17.73 -0.56 -12.77
C ILE A 209 17.59 -2.02 -13.17
N GLU A 210 17.34 -2.90 -12.19
CA GLU A 210 17.23 -4.35 -12.39
C GLU A 210 15.79 -4.77 -12.74
N VAL A 211 14.81 -3.94 -12.40
CA VAL A 211 13.38 -4.22 -12.37
C VAL A 211 12.65 -3.60 -13.56
N GLU A 212 11.38 -3.91 -13.70
CA GLU A 212 10.53 -3.39 -14.77
C GLU A 212 10.07 -1.95 -14.50
N ASP A 213 9.89 -1.18 -15.57
CA ASP A 213 9.20 0.10 -15.57
C ASP A 213 7.85 0.09 -16.31
N VAL A 214 7.52 -1.07 -16.92
CA VAL A 214 6.22 -1.37 -17.54
C VAL A 214 5.82 -2.81 -17.24
N GLY A 215 4.58 -3.01 -16.78
CA GLY A 215 3.99 -4.33 -16.60
C GLY A 215 2.51 -4.37 -16.97
N ILE A 216 2.10 -5.46 -17.63
CA ILE A 216 0.71 -5.74 -17.98
C ILE A 216 0.38 -7.17 -17.52
N ALA A 217 -0.74 -7.33 -16.81
CA ALA A 217 -1.22 -8.61 -16.33
C ALA A 217 -2.70 -8.81 -16.63
N MET A 218 -3.08 -10.00 -17.11
CA MET A 218 -4.46 -10.48 -17.23
C MET A 218 -4.80 -11.31 -16.00
N LEU A 219 -5.92 -11.06 -15.36
CA LEU A 219 -6.36 -11.68 -14.12
C LEU A 219 -7.60 -12.55 -14.35
N GLU A 220 -7.67 -13.66 -13.62
CA GLU A 220 -8.89 -14.44 -13.38
C GLU A 220 -9.16 -14.40 -11.87
N PHE A 221 -10.22 -13.72 -11.44
CA PHE A 221 -10.61 -13.66 -10.02
C PHE A 221 -11.28 -14.97 -9.57
N LYS A 222 -11.25 -15.27 -8.27
CA LYS A 222 -11.92 -16.46 -7.71
C LYS A 222 -13.45 -16.41 -7.87
N ASN A 223 -14.04 -15.21 -7.98
CA ASN A 223 -15.46 -15.02 -8.25
C ASN A 223 -15.84 -15.17 -9.74
N GLY A 224 -14.88 -15.44 -10.62
CA GLY A 224 -15.06 -15.67 -12.05
C GLY A 224 -14.93 -14.42 -12.94
N ALA A 225 -14.81 -13.23 -12.35
CA ALA A 225 -14.53 -12.00 -13.12
C ALA A 225 -13.14 -12.07 -13.78
N LEU A 226 -13.00 -11.42 -14.93
CA LEU A 226 -11.71 -11.19 -15.57
C LEU A 226 -11.22 -9.77 -15.25
N GLY A 227 -9.92 -9.50 -15.44
CA GLY A 227 -9.40 -8.16 -15.26
C GLY A 227 -8.03 -7.95 -15.86
N VAL A 228 -7.59 -6.69 -15.89
CA VAL A 228 -6.28 -6.29 -16.35
C VAL A 228 -5.64 -5.32 -15.35
N ILE A 229 -4.35 -5.53 -15.09
CA ILE A 229 -3.49 -4.53 -14.45
C ILE A 229 -2.55 -3.98 -15.51
N GLN A 230 -2.46 -2.65 -15.62
CA GLN A 230 -1.45 -1.94 -16.40
C GLN A 230 -0.70 -0.99 -15.47
N GLY A 231 0.55 -1.31 -15.15
CA GLY A 231 1.41 -0.49 -14.28
C GLY A 231 2.63 0.00 -15.03
N SER A 232 2.93 1.29 -14.95
CA SER A 232 4.12 1.85 -15.58
C SER A 232 4.62 3.10 -14.86
N THR A 233 5.95 3.29 -14.88
CA THR A 233 6.64 4.53 -14.56
C THR A 233 7.31 5.17 -15.79
N ALA A 234 7.03 4.62 -16.97
CA ALA A 234 7.55 5.05 -18.27
C ALA A 234 6.52 5.80 -19.14
N CYS A 235 5.33 6.12 -18.58
CA CYS A 235 4.26 6.82 -19.30
C CYS A 235 4.33 8.33 -19.03
N TRP A 236 5.07 9.06 -19.85
CA TRP A 236 5.24 10.50 -19.69
C TRP A 236 3.91 11.25 -19.83
N SER A 237 3.72 12.23 -18.95
CA SER A 237 2.62 13.20 -19.04
C SER A 237 3.06 14.51 -18.40
N LYS A 238 2.48 15.62 -18.86
CA LYS A 238 2.81 16.95 -18.36
C LYS A 238 2.33 17.21 -16.93
N SER A 239 1.16 16.68 -16.60
CA SER A 239 0.45 16.93 -15.31
C SER A 239 0.19 15.68 -14.50
N GLY A 240 0.76 14.52 -14.89
CA GLY A 240 0.41 13.22 -14.31
C GLY A 240 -0.87 12.62 -14.91
N HIS A 241 -1.08 11.34 -14.62
CA HIS A 241 -2.33 10.62 -14.88
C HIS A 241 -2.85 10.07 -13.56
N PRO A 242 -4.18 10.03 -13.35
CA PRO A 242 -4.75 9.37 -12.18
C PRO A 242 -4.47 7.86 -12.23
N ALA A 243 -4.54 7.21 -11.08
CA ALA A 243 -4.65 5.77 -10.99
C ALA A 243 -6.12 5.38 -11.03
N ASP A 244 -6.51 4.58 -12.03
CA ASP A 244 -7.89 4.21 -12.26
C ASP A 244 -8.18 2.78 -11.78
N ILE A 245 -9.38 2.60 -11.20
CA ILE A 245 -10.04 1.30 -11.02
C ILE A 245 -11.37 1.35 -11.77
N GLN A 246 -11.63 0.34 -12.59
CA GLN A 246 -12.87 0.21 -13.36
C GLN A 246 -13.49 -1.15 -13.09
N ILE A 247 -14.72 -1.16 -12.59
CA ILE A 247 -15.45 -2.40 -12.29
C ILE A 247 -16.78 -2.34 -13.01
N THR A 248 -17.08 -3.38 -13.78
CA THR A 248 -18.31 -3.53 -14.55
C THR A 248 -18.94 -4.88 -14.32
N GLY A 249 -20.24 -4.88 -14.19
CA GLY A 249 -21.07 -6.06 -14.04
C GLY A 249 -22.37 -5.96 -14.82
N SER A 250 -23.21 -6.98 -14.70
CA SER A 250 -24.49 -7.05 -15.42
C SER A 250 -25.53 -6.02 -14.95
N GLN A 251 -25.32 -5.38 -13.79
CA GLN A 251 -26.27 -4.44 -13.17
C GLN A 251 -25.63 -3.16 -12.67
N GLY A 252 -24.31 -2.94 -12.90
CA GLY A 252 -23.65 -1.72 -12.47
C GLY A 252 -22.25 -1.55 -13.03
N SER A 253 -21.83 -0.27 -13.09
CA SER A 253 -20.50 0.15 -13.52
C SER A 253 -20.00 1.27 -12.62
N VAL A 254 -18.80 1.13 -12.10
CA VAL A 254 -18.11 2.16 -11.33
C VAL A 254 -16.69 2.34 -11.88
N PHE A 255 -16.35 3.58 -12.24
CA PHE A 255 -15.00 3.97 -12.66
C PHE A 255 -14.49 5.01 -11.69
N MET A 256 -13.45 4.66 -10.96
CA MET A 256 -12.82 5.53 -9.97
C MET A 256 -11.43 5.96 -10.46
N SER A 257 -11.17 7.25 -10.45
CA SER A 257 -9.89 7.89 -10.75
C SER A 257 -9.33 8.49 -9.46
N ASP A 258 -8.20 7.97 -8.98
CA ASP A 258 -7.66 8.21 -7.63
C ASP A 258 -8.70 7.97 -6.53
N ASP A 259 -9.34 9.04 -6.03
CA ASP A 259 -10.37 9.00 -4.98
C ASP A 259 -11.72 9.57 -5.42
N ARG A 260 -11.95 9.77 -6.75
CA ARG A 260 -13.15 10.33 -7.32
C ARG A 260 -13.81 9.37 -8.31
N PHE A 261 -15.15 9.40 -8.39
CA PHE A 261 -15.90 8.61 -9.35
C PHE A 261 -16.10 9.36 -10.66
N ARG A 262 -15.62 8.77 -11.78
CA ARG A 262 -15.99 9.22 -13.12
C ARG A 262 -17.32 8.62 -13.55
N VAL A 263 -17.60 7.41 -13.08
CA VAL A 263 -18.85 6.68 -13.33
C VAL A 263 -19.29 6.07 -12.01
N TRP A 264 -20.55 6.26 -11.65
CA TRP A 264 -21.25 5.60 -10.55
C TRP A 264 -22.67 5.36 -11.02
N GLU A 265 -22.91 4.20 -11.64
CA GLU A 265 -24.15 3.87 -12.33
C GLU A 265 -24.59 2.45 -12.01
N PHE A 266 -25.87 2.29 -11.69
CA PHE A 266 -26.48 0.98 -11.40
C PHE A 266 -27.84 0.88 -12.08
N ALA A 267 -28.22 -0.33 -12.51
CA ALA A 267 -29.53 -0.60 -13.13
C ALA A 267 -30.71 -0.28 -12.19
N GLU A 268 -30.50 -0.51 -10.88
CA GLU A 268 -31.41 -0.05 -9.84
C GLU A 268 -30.71 1.07 -9.05
N GLU A 269 -31.14 2.29 -9.28
CA GLU A 269 -30.65 3.47 -8.56
C GLU A 269 -31.29 3.60 -7.17
N SER A 270 -30.52 4.10 -6.21
CA SER A 270 -30.97 4.52 -4.89
C SER A 270 -30.91 6.03 -4.73
N GLU A 271 -31.61 6.59 -3.76
CA GLU A 271 -31.55 8.03 -3.44
C GLU A 271 -30.11 8.47 -3.07
N GLU A 272 -29.32 7.58 -2.47
CA GLU A 272 -27.92 7.85 -2.09
C GLU A 272 -26.99 7.98 -3.31
N ASP A 273 -27.33 7.42 -4.47
CA ASP A 273 -26.45 7.45 -5.65
C ASP A 273 -26.22 8.88 -6.17
N GLU A 274 -27.25 9.71 -6.14
CA GLU A 274 -27.12 11.12 -6.52
C GLU A 274 -26.23 11.89 -5.53
N GLU A 275 -26.38 11.64 -4.24
CA GLU A 275 -25.52 12.24 -3.21
C GLU A 275 -24.07 11.81 -3.39
N ILE A 276 -23.83 10.53 -3.72
CA ILE A 276 -22.49 10.00 -4.00
C ILE A 276 -21.89 10.67 -5.23
N ARG A 277 -22.64 10.78 -6.33
CA ARG A 277 -22.19 11.48 -7.55
C ARG A 277 -21.86 12.95 -7.27
N CYS A 278 -22.70 13.65 -6.52
CA CYS A 278 -22.48 15.06 -6.16
C CYS A 278 -21.24 15.25 -5.27
N LYS A 279 -21.04 14.37 -4.29
CA LYS A 279 -19.97 14.54 -3.30
C LYS A 279 -18.63 13.98 -3.74
N TYR A 280 -18.64 12.84 -4.43
CA TYR A 280 -17.44 12.08 -4.81
C TYR A 280 -17.23 11.98 -6.31
N GLY A 281 -18.09 12.56 -7.12
CA GLY A 281 -17.91 12.66 -8.57
C GLY A 281 -16.69 13.50 -8.92
N LEU A 282 -16.07 13.20 -10.06
CA LEU A 282 -14.96 13.97 -10.62
C LEU A 282 -15.54 15.23 -11.30
N ASN A 283 -15.05 16.41 -10.89
CA ASN A 283 -15.42 17.66 -11.56
C ASN A 283 -14.62 17.83 -12.86
N GLU A 284 -15.20 18.51 -13.85
CA GLU A 284 -14.49 18.82 -15.09
C GLU A 284 -13.21 19.63 -14.81
N GLY A 285 -12.07 19.11 -15.26
CA GLY A 285 -10.75 19.74 -15.09
C GLY A 285 -9.96 19.34 -13.86
N GLU A 286 -10.51 18.54 -12.94
CA GLU A 286 -9.75 17.94 -11.84
C GLU A 286 -8.89 16.80 -12.37
N VAL A 287 -7.57 16.90 -12.16
CA VAL A 287 -6.61 15.80 -12.40
C VAL A 287 -6.09 15.36 -11.04
N GLY A 288 -6.08 14.05 -10.79
CA GLY A 288 -5.60 13.49 -9.53
C GLY A 288 -4.19 13.96 -9.18
N ALA A 289 -4.01 14.51 -7.97
CA ALA A 289 -2.77 15.14 -7.54
C ALA A 289 -1.64 14.14 -7.21
N GLY A 290 -1.96 12.86 -6.94
CA GLY A 290 -0.99 11.88 -6.43
C GLY A 290 -0.02 11.30 -7.46
N ALA A 291 -0.28 11.47 -8.76
CA ALA A 291 0.53 10.90 -9.82
C ALA A 291 1.83 11.66 -10.09
N ALA A 292 1.85 12.97 -9.87
CA ALA A 292 2.99 13.84 -10.21
C ALA A 292 4.02 13.97 -9.08
N ASP A 293 3.57 14.09 -7.82
CA ASP A 293 4.45 14.30 -6.65
C ASP A 293 4.04 13.41 -5.47
N PRO A 294 4.87 12.41 -5.10
CA PRO A 294 4.63 11.57 -3.92
C PRO A 294 4.60 12.35 -2.61
N SER A 295 5.20 13.54 -2.54
CA SER A 295 5.22 14.37 -1.32
C SER A 295 3.93 15.17 -1.10
N ALA A 296 3.08 15.29 -2.11
CA ALA A 296 1.79 15.98 -2.05
C ALA A 296 0.65 15.12 -1.46
N ILE A 297 0.92 13.86 -1.10
CA ILE A 297 -0.07 12.97 -0.48
C ILE A 297 -0.39 13.46 0.93
N ASP A 298 -1.68 13.57 1.28
CA ASP A 298 -2.12 13.92 2.61
C ASP A 298 -1.84 12.77 3.62
N PHE A 299 -1.31 13.08 4.80
CA PHE A 299 -1.06 12.10 5.86
C PHE A 299 -2.35 11.58 6.52
N VAL A 300 -3.49 12.20 6.30
CA VAL A 300 -4.79 11.83 6.90
C VAL A 300 -5.16 10.36 6.66
N TRP A 301 -4.81 9.81 5.50
CA TRP A 301 -5.08 8.39 5.21
C TRP A 301 -4.18 7.45 6.02
N HIS A 302 -2.92 7.84 6.28
CA HIS A 302 -2.02 7.14 7.20
C HIS A 302 -2.57 7.24 8.63
N GLN A 303 -3.03 8.42 9.06
CA GLN A 303 -3.67 8.60 10.37
C GLN A 303 -4.84 7.62 10.55
N ARG A 304 -5.75 7.53 9.58
CA ARG A 304 -6.88 6.58 9.66
C ARG A 304 -6.45 5.12 9.71
N ASN A 305 -5.38 4.77 9.00
CA ASN A 305 -4.80 3.43 9.07
C ASN A 305 -4.24 3.14 10.48
N PHE A 306 -3.56 4.11 11.11
CA PHE A 306 -3.10 3.98 12.49
C PHE A 306 -4.26 3.91 13.49
N GLU A 307 -5.28 4.77 13.33
CA GLU A 307 -6.48 4.75 14.17
C GLU A 307 -7.19 3.38 14.13
N ASP A 308 -7.27 2.74 12.94
CA ASP A 308 -7.81 1.39 12.79
C ASP A 308 -6.98 0.35 13.57
N VAL A 309 -5.65 0.45 13.55
CA VAL A 309 -4.77 -0.43 14.32
C VAL A 309 -4.97 -0.23 15.82
N LEU A 310 -5.07 1.01 16.29
CA LEU A 310 -5.31 1.30 17.71
C LEU A 310 -6.69 0.79 18.15
N ASN A 311 -7.72 1.01 17.33
CA ASN A 311 -9.05 0.44 17.58
C ASN A 311 -9.02 -1.09 17.62
N ALA A 312 -8.24 -1.72 16.75
CA ALA A 312 -8.09 -3.18 16.73
C ALA A 312 -7.41 -3.69 18.02
N LEU A 313 -6.39 -2.98 18.51
CA LEU A 313 -5.73 -3.30 19.79
C LEU A 313 -6.68 -3.13 20.99
N ASP A 314 -7.42 -2.02 21.05
CA ASP A 314 -8.35 -1.73 22.15
C ASP A 314 -9.48 -2.77 22.25
N ASN A 315 -9.95 -3.29 21.12
CA ASN A 315 -11.09 -4.20 21.04
C ASN A 315 -10.71 -5.67 20.86
N GLY A 316 -9.41 -6.00 20.76
CA GLY A 316 -8.95 -7.38 20.53
C GLY A 316 -9.43 -7.97 19.20
N ILE A 317 -9.59 -7.15 18.17
CA ILE A 317 -10.00 -7.55 16.81
C ILE A 317 -8.84 -7.42 15.83
N LYS A 318 -9.03 -7.85 14.59
CA LYS A 318 -8.05 -7.64 13.52
C LYS A 318 -8.20 -6.25 12.91
N PRO A 319 -7.08 -5.57 12.57
CA PRO A 319 -7.14 -4.35 11.77
C PRO A 319 -7.57 -4.66 10.33
N LEU A 320 -8.06 -3.65 9.62
CA LEU A 320 -8.47 -3.78 8.21
C LEU A 320 -7.35 -4.27 7.31
N VAL A 321 -6.10 -3.95 7.65
CA VAL A 321 -4.90 -4.38 6.93
C VAL A 321 -4.01 -5.16 7.90
N ASP A 322 -4.37 -6.39 8.22
CA ASP A 322 -3.48 -7.30 8.96
C ASP A 322 -2.37 -7.86 8.04
N GLY A 323 -1.46 -8.66 8.60
CA GLY A 323 -0.38 -9.29 7.84
C GLY A 323 -0.88 -10.14 6.67
N PHE A 324 -2.03 -10.84 6.81
CA PHE A 324 -2.61 -11.65 5.75
C PHE A 324 -3.17 -10.79 4.61
N GLU A 325 -3.84 -9.69 4.95
CA GLU A 325 -4.34 -8.74 3.96
C GLU A 325 -3.20 -8.08 3.19
N GLY A 326 -2.13 -7.63 3.89
CA GLY A 326 -0.96 -7.06 3.23
C GLY A 326 -0.20 -8.04 2.34
N ARG A 327 -0.21 -9.34 2.68
CA ARG A 327 0.40 -10.41 1.89
C ARG A 327 -0.24 -10.60 0.51
N ARG A 328 -1.55 -10.35 0.37
CA ARG A 328 -2.32 -10.64 -0.85
C ARG A 328 -1.75 -9.91 -2.08
N SER A 329 -1.45 -8.62 -1.94
CA SER A 329 -0.87 -7.83 -3.04
C SER A 329 0.52 -8.34 -3.43
N ILE A 330 1.33 -8.75 -2.47
CA ILE A 330 2.68 -9.30 -2.70
C ILE A 330 2.60 -10.66 -3.39
N ALA A 331 1.69 -11.54 -2.96
CA ALA A 331 1.48 -12.85 -3.59
C ALA A 331 1.07 -12.71 -5.08
N LEU A 332 0.14 -11.78 -5.37
CA LEU A 332 -0.24 -11.47 -6.76
C LEU A 332 0.93 -10.92 -7.56
N LEU A 333 1.67 -9.95 -7.03
CA LEU A 333 2.82 -9.35 -7.72
C LEU A 333 3.93 -10.37 -7.97
N ASN A 334 4.23 -11.25 -6.99
CA ASN A 334 5.18 -12.34 -7.21
C ASN A 334 4.70 -13.32 -8.30
N ALA A 335 3.40 -13.62 -8.38
CA ALA A 335 2.84 -14.45 -9.46
C ALA A 335 2.93 -13.75 -10.83
N ILE A 336 2.71 -12.42 -10.88
CA ILE A 336 2.90 -11.60 -12.07
C ILE A 336 4.35 -11.71 -12.57
N TYR A 337 5.33 -11.53 -11.67
CA TYR A 337 6.75 -11.63 -12.05
C TYR A 337 7.16 -13.05 -12.48
N ARG A 338 6.62 -14.10 -11.83
CA ARG A 338 6.84 -15.49 -12.29
C ARG A 338 6.28 -15.71 -13.67
N SER A 339 5.04 -15.27 -13.93
CA SER A 339 4.42 -15.38 -15.26
C SER A 339 5.25 -14.69 -16.34
N ALA A 340 5.64 -13.44 -16.10
CA ALA A 340 6.44 -12.66 -17.05
C ALA A 340 7.81 -13.32 -17.33
N LYS A 341 8.48 -13.86 -16.30
CA LYS A 341 9.75 -14.57 -16.42
C LYS A 341 9.61 -15.88 -17.19
N ASN A 342 8.44 -16.52 -17.11
CA ASN A 342 8.12 -17.78 -17.80
C ASN A 342 7.44 -17.55 -19.18
N GLY A 343 7.64 -16.38 -19.81
CA GLY A 343 7.11 -16.08 -21.15
C GLY A 343 5.60 -15.86 -21.20
N GLY A 344 4.98 -15.38 -20.13
CA GLY A 344 3.54 -15.10 -20.05
C GLY A 344 2.68 -16.33 -19.73
N GLU A 345 3.28 -17.42 -19.27
CA GLU A 345 2.54 -18.61 -18.86
C GLU A 345 1.62 -18.33 -17.66
N LYS A 346 0.54 -19.13 -17.57
CA LYS A 346 -0.45 -19.01 -16.51
C LYS A 346 0.16 -19.40 -15.16
N GLU A 347 0.10 -18.51 -14.19
CA GLU A 347 0.52 -18.73 -12.80
C GLU A 347 -0.67 -18.68 -11.84
N LEU A 348 -0.67 -19.53 -10.82
CA LEU A 348 -1.61 -19.48 -9.71
C LEU A 348 -1.12 -18.47 -8.65
N VAL A 349 -2.08 -17.80 -8.00
CA VAL A 349 -1.80 -16.81 -6.95
C VAL A 349 -2.02 -17.41 -5.56
#